data_5b8539a2e832858323adc566b64fc2d6
#
_entry.id   5b8539a2e832858323adc566b64fc2d6
#
_cell.length_a   1.000
_cell.length_b   1.000
_cell.length_c   1.000
_cell.angle_alpha   90.00
_cell.angle_beta   90.00
_cell.angle_gamma   90.00
#
_symmetry.space_group_name_H-M   'P 1'
#
loop_
_entity.id
_entity.type
_entity.pdbx_description
1 polymer ?
#
loop_
_entity_poly.entity_id
_entity_poly.type
_entity_poly.pdbx_seq_one_letter_code
_entity_poly.pdbx_strand_id
1 'polypeptide(L)'
;MNFQKIGLKRLDIYVIGKFLGTYFFSIILILSIAVVFDVTEKIDDFYEHNATFQAIVFDYYLSFLPYYAYLFTPLFTFISVIFFTSKMANDTEIVAILASGVSFNRLMRPYLIASLVITVFAFLLGAFVIPNSTEKLISFEKKYIEPEKTSNNARNVQMEVEKGVVVYMERFEIRENTGYRFSLEKFEDKTLI
;
A
#
# COMPACT_ATOMS: atom_id res chain seq x y z
N MET A 1 -18.28 16.26 19.17
CA MET A 1 -17.10 17.10 18.93
C MET A 1 -17.58 18.42 18.31
N ASN A 2 -17.31 19.58 18.93
CA ASN A 2 -17.95 20.85 18.57
C ASN A 2 -17.13 21.54 17.45
N PHE A 3 -17.43 21.22 16.20
CA PHE A 3 -16.73 21.74 15.01
C PHE A 3 -16.87 23.27 14.80
N GLN A 4 -17.77 23.93 15.53
CA GLN A 4 -17.92 25.40 15.49
C GLN A 4 -16.70 26.17 16.02
N LYS A 5 -15.86 25.56 16.86
CA LYS A 5 -14.59 26.18 17.34
C LYS A 5 -13.51 26.31 16.26
N ILE A 6 -13.64 25.58 15.15
CA ILE A 6 -12.64 25.57 14.04
C ILE A 6 -13.05 26.51 12.91
N GLY A 7 -14.15 27.30 13.06
CA GLY A 7 -14.64 28.21 12.03
C GLY A 7 -15.29 27.51 10.82
N LEU A 8 -15.54 26.18 10.89
CA LEU A 8 -16.23 25.42 9.88
C LEU A 8 -17.73 25.67 9.94
N LYS A 9 -18.30 26.05 8.80
CA LYS A 9 -19.76 26.23 8.65
C LYS A 9 -20.44 24.89 8.30
N ARG A 10 -21.75 24.81 8.45
CA ARG A 10 -22.53 23.58 8.12
C ARG A 10 -22.27 23.08 6.70
N LEU A 11 -22.12 24.02 5.75
CA LEU A 11 -21.78 23.71 4.36
C LEU A 11 -20.44 22.96 4.25
N ASP A 12 -19.40 23.39 4.99
CA ASP A 12 -18.08 22.75 4.93
C ASP A 12 -18.15 21.30 5.42
N ILE A 13 -18.82 21.07 6.55
CA ILE A 13 -18.99 19.74 7.12
C ILE A 13 -19.75 18.82 6.15
N TYR A 14 -20.77 19.35 5.47
CA TYR A 14 -21.54 18.62 4.48
C TYR A 14 -20.68 18.16 3.29
N VAL A 15 -19.93 19.08 2.68
CA VAL A 15 -19.06 18.78 1.53
C VAL A 15 -17.92 17.84 1.93
N ILE A 16 -17.27 18.09 3.10
CA ILE A 16 -16.23 17.21 3.64
C ILE A 16 -16.80 15.80 3.85
N GLY A 17 -17.98 15.70 4.46
CA GLY A 17 -18.64 14.40 4.70
C GLY A 17 -18.94 13.64 3.40
N LYS A 18 -19.43 14.32 2.37
CA LYS A 18 -19.64 13.70 1.04
C LYS A 18 -18.34 13.22 0.42
N PHE A 19 -17.29 14.05 0.43
CA PHE A 19 -16.00 13.68 -0.14
C PHE A 19 -15.38 12.48 0.59
N LEU A 20 -15.20 12.58 1.92
CA LEU A 20 -14.61 11.51 2.71
C LEU A 20 -15.45 10.23 2.65
N GLY A 21 -16.79 10.36 2.69
CA GLY A 21 -17.69 9.20 2.56
C GLY A 21 -17.51 8.48 1.23
N THR A 22 -17.44 9.22 0.11
CA THR A 22 -17.18 8.63 -1.21
C THR A 22 -15.80 7.97 -1.27
N TYR A 23 -14.79 8.64 -0.73
CA TYR A 23 -13.42 8.12 -0.70
C TYR A 23 -13.32 6.80 0.09
N PHE A 24 -13.78 6.78 1.34
CA PHE A 24 -13.72 5.57 2.16
C PHE A 24 -14.57 4.44 1.61
N PHE A 25 -15.75 4.75 1.06
CA PHE A 25 -16.58 3.75 0.40
C PHE A 25 -15.85 3.11 -0.79
N SER A 26 -15.24 3.93 -1.64
CA SER A 26 -14.51 3.46 -2.81
C SER A 26 -13.27 2.62 -2.45
N ILE A 27 -12.51 3.05 -1.44
CA ILE A 27 -11.35 2.27 -0.94
C ILE A 27 -11.79 0.92 -0.36
N ILE A 28 -12.82 0.89 0.46
CA ILE A 28 -13.33 -0.36 1.04
C ILE A 28 -13.82 -1.31 -0.06
N LEU A 29 -14.51 -0.78 -1.07
CA LEU A 29 -15.00 -1.57 -2.19
C LEU A 29 -13.85 -2.22 -2.96
N ILE A 30 -12.83 -1.45 -3.35
CA ILE A 30 -11.70 -2.00 -4.11
C ILE A 30 -10.87 -2.98 -3.27
N LEU A 31 -10.66 -2.68 -1.98
CA LEU A 31 -9.96 -3.59 -1.09
C LEU A 31 -10.71 -4.91 -0.90
N SER A 32 -12.03 -4.87 -0.82
CA SER A 32 -12.85 -6.08 -0.77
C SER A 32 -12.69 -6.94 -2.02
N ILE A 33 -12.67 -6.31 -3.19
CA ILE A 33 -12.42 -6.98 -4.46
C ILE A 33 -10.99 -7.55 -4.50
N ALA A 34 -10.00 -6.76 -4.11
CA ALA A 34 -8.61 -7.19 -4.08
C ALA A 34 -8.39 -8.42 -3.18
N VAL A 35 -9.03 -8.44 -1.99
CA VAL A 35 -8.97 -9.59 -1.08
C VAL A 35 -9.58 -10.85 -1.73
N VAL A 36 -10.73 -10.72 -2.40
CA VAL A 36 -11.37 -11.88 -3.07
C VAL A 36 -10.45 -12.45 -4.15
N PHE A 37 -9.83 -11.60 -4.96
CA PHE A 37 -8.89 -12.06 -5.99
C PHE A 37 -7.65 -12.71 -5.37
N ASP A 38 -7.04 -12.08 -4.35
CA ASP A 38 -5.86 -12.61 -3.69
C ASP A 38 -6.13 -13.95 -2.98
N VAL A 39 -7.29 -14.09 -2.32
CA VAL A 39 -7.72 -15.40 -1.75
C VAL A 39 -7.81 -16.46 -2.83
N THR A 40 -8.43 -16.13 -3.98
CA THR A 40 -8.61 -17.09 -5.07
C THR A 40 -7.28 -17.54 -5.66
N GLU A 41 -6.32 -16.63 -5.75
CA GLU A 41 -4.98 -16.93 -6.27
C GLU A 41 -4.14 -17.79 -5.30
N LYS A 42 -4.25 -17.54 -3.98
CA LYS A 42 -3.38 -18.12 -2.96
C LYS A 42 -4.01 -19.25 -2.13
N ILE A 43 -5.24 -19.64 -2.44
CA ILE A 43 -5.97 -20.65 -1.66
C ILE A 43 -5.26 -22.00 -1.65
N ASP A 44 -4.67 -22.39 -2.77
CA ASP A 44 -3.94 -23.65 -2.91
C ASP A 44 -2.67 -23.64 -2.04
N ASP A 45 -1.93 -22.53 -2.03
CA ASP A 45 -0.73 -22.36 -1.19
C ASP A 45 -1.08 -22.41 0.31
N PHE A 46 -2.19 -21.76 0.70
CA PHE A 46 -2.65 -21.78 2.09
C PHE A 46 -3.03 -23.19 2.54
N TYR A 47 -3.64 -23.98 1.65
CA TYR A 47 -4.02 -25.35 1.94
C TYR A 47 -2.80 -26.29 1.98
N GLU A 48 -1.92 -26.20 1.00
CA GLU A 48 -0.72 -27.05 0.88
C GLU A 48 0.22 -26.90 2.10
N HIS A 49 0.38 -25.67 2.57
CA HIS A 49 1.26 -25.38 3.71
C HIS A 49 0.54 -25.36 5.07
N ASN A 50 -0.74 -25.82 5.14
CA ASN A 50 -1.54 -25.88 6.37
C ASN A 50 -1.59 -24.54 7.12
N ALA A 51 -1.78 -23.42 6.39
CA ALA A 51 -1.91 -22.11 7.01
C ALA A 51 -3.17 -22.03 7.87
N THR A 52 -3.01 -21.64 9.13
CA THR A 52 -4.15 -21.51 10.05
C THR A 52 -5.00 -20.30 9.64
N PHE A 53 -6.34 -20.44 9.67
CA PHE A 53 -7.25 -19.33 9.37
C PHE A 53 -6.94 -18.05 10.15
N GLN A 54 -6.55 -18.18 11.42
CA GLN A 54 -6.14 -17.05 12.25
C GLN A 54 -4.90 -16.35 11.70
N ALA A 55 -3.88 -17.09 11.26
CA ALA A 55 -2.68 -16.52 10.65
C ALA A 55 -2.99 -15.81 9.32
N ILE A 56 -3.87 -16.40 8.49
CA ILE A 56 -4.31 -15.77 7.23
C ILE A 56 -4.98 -14.43 7.49
N VAL A 57 -5.90 -14.34 8.46
CA VAL A 57 -6.64 -13.10 8.73
C VAL A 57 -5.76 -12.04 9.41
N PHE A 58 -5.04 -12.40 10.47
CA PHE A 58 -4.33 -11.43 11.33
C PHE A 58 -2.91 -11.13 10.88
N ASP A 59 -2.17 -12.11 10.37
CA ASP A 59 -0.79 -11.89 9.96
C ASP A 59 -0.71 -11.49 8.48
N TYR A 60 -1.56 -12.06 7.62
CA TYR A 60 -1.55 -11.76 6.20
C TYR A 60 -2.49 -10.60 5.85
N TYR A 61 -3.81 -10.74 5.95
CA TYR A 61 -4.75 -9.70 5.47
C TYR A 61 -4.71 -8.42 6.28
N LEU A 62 -4.51 -8.46 7.58
CA LEU A 62 -4.38 -7.24 8.38
C LEU A 62 -3.12 -6.43 8.02
N SER A 63 -2.12 -7.10 7.45
CA SER A 63 -0.89 -6.48 6.94
C SER A 63 -0.99 -6.05 5.47
N PHE A 64 -1.71 -6.80 4.67
CA PHE A 64 -1.97 -6.55 3.26
C PHE A 64 -2.84 -5.29 3.04
N LEU A 65 -3.95 -5.17 3.78
CA LEU A 65 -4.93 -4.10 3.59
C LEU A 65 -4.35 -2.68 3.71
N PRO A 66 -3.53 -2.32 4.73
CA PRO A 66 -2.96 -0.99 4.83
C PRO A 66 -2.04 -0.61 3.67
N TYR A 67 -1.28 -1.56 3.16
CA TYR A 67 -0.39 -1.36 2.02
C TYR A 67 -1.17 -0.99 0.76
N TYR A 68 -2.19 -1.77 0.41
CA TYR A 68 -3.01 -1.51 -0.77
C TYR A 68 -3.92 -0.28 -0.59
N ALA A 69 -4.42 -0.01 0.62
CA ALA A 69 -5.14 1.23 0.91
C ALA A 69 -4.26 2.45 0.64
N TYR A 70 -3.00 2.44 1.08
CA TYR A 70 -2.03 3.50 0.80
C TYR A 70 -1.74 3.63 -0.70
N LEU A 71 -1.45 2.51 -1.37
CA LEU A 71 -1.13 2.48 -2.80
C LEU A 71 -2.25 3.08 -3.66
N PHE A 72 -3.49 2.75 -3.34
CA PHE A 72 -4.66 3.21 -4.08
C PHE A 72 -5.17 4.60 -3.67
N THR A 73 -4.69 5.16 -2.56
CA THR A 73 -5.15 6.47 -2.05
C THR A 73 -5.12 7.60 -3.10
N PRO A 74 -4.04 7.84 -3.87
CA PRO A 74 -4.03 8.95 -4.84
C PRO A 74 -5.09 8.77 -5.92
N LEU A 75 -5.23 7.56 -6.45
CA LEU A 75 -6.20 7.23 -7.50
C LEU A 75 -7.63 7.44 -7.00
N PHE A 76 -7.97 6.87 -5.85
CA PHE A 76 -9.32 6.95 -5.30
C PHE A 76 -9.67 8.33 -4.74
N THR A 77 -8.69 9.11 -4.32
CA THR A 77 -8.91 10.53 -4.00
C THR A 77 -9.37 11.29 -5.25
N PHE A 78 -8.70 11.10 -6.37
CA PHE A 78 -9.06 11.73 -7.65
C PHE A 78 -10.45 11.30 -8.13
N ILE A 79 -10.71 9.99 -8.16
CA ILE A 79 -12.02 9.44 -8.55
C ILE A 79 -13.14 9.98 -7.65
N SER A 80 -12.91 10.03 -6.34
CA SER A 80 -13.89 10.51 -5.37
C SER A 80 -14.23 11.97 -5.57
N VAL A 81 -13.23 12.83 -5.84
CA VAL A 81 -13.48 14.26 -6.14
C VAL A 81 -14.38 14.40 -7.36
N ILE A 82 -14.07 13.70 -8.44
CA ILE A 82 -14.87 13.77 -9.68
C ILE A 82 -16.29 13.26 -9.41
N PHE A 83 -16.40 12.08 -8.79
CA PHE A 83 -17.70 11.43 -8.60
C PHE A 83 -18.63 12.25 -7.71
N PHE A 84 -18.20 12.67 -6.51
CA PHE A 84 -19.10 13.40 -5.63
C PHE A 84 -19.40 14.80 -6.15
N THR A 85 -18.44 15.47 -6.83
CA THR A 85 -18.66 16.78 -7.45
C THR A 85 -19.67 16.69 -8.59
N SER A 86 -19.53 15.69 -9.46
CA SER A 86 -20.49 15.44 -10.54
C SER A 86 -21.88 15.14 -10.00
N LYS A 87 -21.99 14.37 -8.92
CA LYS A 87 -23.26 14.11 -8.26
C LYS A 87 -23.90 15.39 -7.70
N MET A 88 -23.12 16.20 -6.97
CA MET A 88 -23.60 17.49 -6.46
C MET A 88 -24.01 18.46 -7.59
N ALA A 89 -23.33 18.40 -8.73
CA ALA A 89 -23.69 19.21 -9.90
C ALA A 89 -25.00 18.72 -10.52
N ASN A 90 -25.17 17.42 -10.71
CA ASN A 90 -26.41 16.82 -11.23
C ASN A 90 -27.62 17.09 -10.32
N ASP A 91 -27.42 17.05 -9.02
CA ASP A 91 -28.42 17.34 -8.00
C ASP A 91 -28.68 18.87 -7.85
N THR A 92 -28.10 19.70 -8.73
CA THR A 92 -28.16 21.17 -8.73
C THR A 92 -27.65 21.87 -7.45
N GLU A 93 -27.02 21.11 -6.53
CA GLU A 93 -26.55 21.63 -5.24
C GLU A 93 -25.47 22.69 -5.41
N ILE A 94 -24.52 22.50 -6.35
CA ILE A 94 -23.45 23.47 -6.63
C ILE A 94 -24.04 24.77 -7.13
N VAL A 95 -25.02 24.70 -8.04
CA VAL A 95 -25.70 25.89 -8.57
C VAL A 95 -26.46 26.62 -7.47
N ALA A 96 -27.18 25.92 -6.62
CA ALA A 96 -27.91 26.50 -5.49
C ALA A 96 -26.95 27.19 -4.48
N ILE A 97 -25.79 26.57 -4.18
CA ILE A 97 -24.76 27.14 -3.30
C ILE A 97 -24.21 28.45 -3.90
N LEU A 98 -23.84 28.45 -5.17
CA LEU A 98 -23.30 29.65 -5.84
C LEU A 98 -24.37 30.75 -5.99
N ALA A 99 -25.60 30.39 -6.32
CA ALA A 99 -26.70 31.33 -6.41
C ALA A 99 -27.07 31.99 -5.07
N SER A 100 -26.78 31.32 -3.94
CA SER A 100 -26.93 31.90 -2.60
C SER A 100 -25.88 32.96 -2.23
N GLY A 101 -24.95 33.30 -3.18
CA GLY A 101 -23.90 34.30 -2.97
C GLY A 101 -22.60 33.74 -2.36
N VAL A 102 -22.47 32.43 -2.24
CA VAL A 102 -21.21 31.79 -1.81
C VAL A 102 -20.21 31.85 -2.97
N SER A 103 -19.04 32.46 -2.75
CA SER A 103 -17.99 32.53 -3.76
C SER A 103 -17.39 31.14 -4.05
N PHE A 104 -16.91 30.93 -5.27
CA PHE A 104 -16.26 29.70 -5.69
C PHE A 104 -15.07 29.33 -4.79
N ASN A 105 -14.22 30.30 -4.45
CA ASN A 105 -13.09 30.09 -3.53
C ASN A 105 -13.54 29.62 -2.13
N ARG A 106 -14.72 30.06 -1.68
CA ARG A 106 -15.30 29.61 -0.43
C ARG A 106 -15.79 28.16 -0.51
N LEU A 107 -16.33 27.76 -1.68
CA LEU A 107 -16.74 26.39 -1.96
C LEU A 107 -15.54 25.42 -2.04
N MET A 108 -14.35 25.89 -2.46
CA MET A 108 -13.15 25.05 -2.56
C MET A 108 -12.49 24.74 -1.21
N ARG A 109 -12.76 25.52 -0.16
CA ARG A 109 -12.16 25.29 1.17
C ARG A 109 -12.41 23.89 1.73
N PRO A 110 -13.65 23.36 1.77
CA PRO A 110 -13.90 22.01 2.25
C PRO A 110 -13.21 20.91 1.44
N TYR A 111 -12.99 21.11 0.13
CA TYR A 111 -12.21 20.18 -0.70
C TYR A 111 -10.76 20.10 -0.23
N LEU A 112 -10.12 21.25 0.02
CA LEU A 112 -8.74 21.30 0.51
C LEU A 112 -8.63 20.71 1.91
N ILE A 113 -9.59 20.94 2.78
CA ILE A 113 -9.59 20.37 4.12
C ILE A 113 -9.74 18.84 4.06
N ALA A 114 -10.66 18.33 3.25
CA ALA A 114 -10.88 16.89 3.09
C ALA A 114 -9.66 16.20 2.47
N SER A 115 -9.04 16.79 1.43
CA SER A 115 -7.83 16.25 0.84
C SER A 115 -6.65 16.28 1.81
N LEU A 116 -6.52 17.30 2.65
CA LEU A 116 -5.53 17.34 3.72
C LEU A 116 -5.74 16.20 4.74
N VAL A 117 -6.99 15.93 5.12
CA VAL A 117 -7.31 14.80 6.02
C VAL A 117 -6.89 13.46 5.39
N ILE A 118 -7.20 13.25 4.10
CA ILE A 118 -6.78 12.04 3.38
C ILE A 118 -5.25 11.94 3.31
N THR A 119 -4.56 13.06 3.02
CA THR A 119 -3.09 13.11 2.95
C THR A 119 -2.45 12.76 4.30
N VAL A 120 -2.96 13.32 5.40
CA VAL A 120 -2.48 13.00 6.76
C VAL A 120 -2.74 11.52 7.07
N PHE A 121 -3.91 11.01 6.73
CA PHE A 121 -4.23 9.58 6.90
C PHE A 121 -3.27 8.68 6.12
N ALA A 122 -3.04 8.97 4.84
CA ALA A 122 -2.09 8.24 4.01
C ALA A 122 -0.66 8.33 4.54
N PHE A 123 -0.23 9.51 5.01
CA PHE A 123 1.08 9.68 5.63
C PHE A 123 1.24 8.82 6.90
N LEU A 124 0.23 8.77 7.75
CA LEU A 124 0.26 7.93 8.97
C LEU A 124 0.30 6.44 8.62
N LEU A 125 -0.44 6.00 7.60
CA LEU A 125 -0.35 4.63 7.10
C LEU A 125 1.07 4.33 6.60
N GLY A 126 1.63 5.18 5.73
CA GLY A 126 2.95 4.99 5.14
C GLY A 126 4.10 5.03 6.13
N ALA A 127 4.04 5.94 7.11
CA ALA A 127 5.12 6.15 8.07
C ALA A 127 5.13 5.15 9.23
N PHE A 128 3.96 4.73 9.72
CA PHE A 128 3.85 3.95 10.96
C PHE A 128 3.27 2.54 10.77
N VAL A 129 2.26 2.41 9.92
CA VAL A 129 1.54 1.13 9.79
C VAL A 129 2.25 0.19 8.81
N ILE A 130 2.59 0.69 7.63
CA ILE A 130 3.17 -0.13 6.56
C ILE A 130 4.51 -0.77 6.96
N PRO A 131 5.50 -0.09 7.58
CA PRO A 131 6.77 -0.71 7.91
C PRO A 131 6.58 -1.95 8.81
N ASN A 132 5.76 -1.82 9.85
CA ASN A 132 5.48 -2.91 10.79
C ASN A 132 4.64 -4.04 10.14
N SER A 133 3.73 -3.69 9.25
CA SER A 133 2.87 -4.66 8.55
C SER A 133 3.64 -5.43 7.49
N THR A 134 4.56 -4.78 6.77
CA THR A 134 5.36 -5.42 5.71
C THR A 134 6.26 -6.52 6.25
N GLU A 135 6.85 -6.34 7.42
CA GLU A 135 7.69 -7.38 8.05
C GLU A 135 6.88 -8.66 8.33
N LYS A 136 5.66 -8.51 8.87
CA LYS A 136 4.76 -9.64 9.12
C LYS A 136 4.32 -10.31 7.83
N LEU A 137 3.96 -9.51 6.82
CA LEU A 137 3.55 -9.98 5.51
C LEU A 137 4.64 -10.83 4.86
N ILE A 138 5.87 -10.32 4.78
CA ILE A 138 7.02 -11.03 4.23
C ILE A 138 7.30 -12.32 5.00
N SER A 139 7.19 -12.28 6.33
CA SER A 139 7.41 -13.46 7.17
C SER A 139 6.35 -14.54 6.93
N PHE A 140 5.11 -14.13 6.71
CA PHE A 140 4.02 -15.04 6.35
C PHE A 140 4.20 -15.63 4.95
N GLU A 141 4.52 -14.79 3.95
CA GLU A 141 4.75 -15.23 2.57
C GLU A 141 5.89 -16.24 2.47
N LYS A 142 7.00 -15.97 3.15
CA LYS A 142 8.12 -16.91 3.23
C LYS A 142 7.76 -18.25 3.86
N LYS A 143 6.83 -18.26 4.80
CA LYS A 143 6.45 -19.47 5.52
C LYS A 143 5.39 -20.31 4.79
N TYR A 144 4.41 -19.65 4.15
CA TYR A 144 3.21 -20.31 3.66
C TYR A 144 2.97 -20.20 2.15
N ILE A 145 3.62 -19.25 1.46
CA ILE A 145 3.38 -19.03 0.03
C ILE A 145 4.62 -19.43 -0.79
N GLU A 146 5.80 -19.02 -0.37
CA GLU A 146 7.04 -19.30 -1.08
C GLU A 146 8.12 -19.93 -0.19
N PRO A 147 7.86 -21.03 0.51
CA PRO A 147 8.86 -21.63 1.38
C PRO A 147 10.09 -22.12 0.61
N GLU A 148 9.93 -22.55 -0.63
CA GLU A 148 11.01 -23.04 -1.48
C GLU A 148 11.93 -21.93 -2.01
N LYS A 149 11.40 -20.76 -2.34
CA LYS A 149 12.23 -19.64 -2.82
C LYS A 149 13.11 -19.06 -1.71
N THR A 150 12.67 -19.15 -0.47
CA THR A 150 13.40 -18.63 0.68
C THR A 150 14.39 -19.64 1.22
N SER A 151 14.11 -20.93 1.01
CA SER A 151 14.82 -22.01 1.70
C SER A 151 16.16 -22.37 1.07
N ASN A 152 16.37 -22.22 -0.23
CA ASN A 152 17.46 -22.99 -0.81
C ASN A 152 18.38 -22.34 -1.83
N ASN A 153 18.03 -21.21 -2.47
CA ASN A 153 18.87 -20.77 -3.58
C ASN A 153 19.04 -19.25 -3.63
N ALA A 154 20.06 -18.73 -2.98
CA ALA A 154 20.59 -17.43 -3.35
C ALA A 154 21.21 -17.55 -4.76
N ARG A 155 20.62 -16.88 -5.76
CA ARG A 155 21.15 -16.82 -7.14
C ARG A 155 21.96 -15.54 -7.33
N ASN A 156 23.03 -15.64 -8.12
CA ASN A 156 23.91 -14.52 -8.43
C ASN A 156 24.45 -13.81 -7.17
N VAL A 157 24.97 -14.61 -6.22
CA VAL A 157 25.57 -14.08 -5.00
C VAL A 157 26.94 -13.48 -5.34
N GLN A 158 27.09 -12.20 -5.09
CA GLN A 158 28.36 -11.49 -5.20
C GLN A 158 28.76 -10.99 -3.81
N MET A 159 29.96 -11.32 -3.38
CA MET A 159 30.47 -10.91 -2.08
C MET A 159 31.95 -10.52 -2.22
N GLU A 160 32.30 -9.31 -1.81
CA GLU A 160 33.68 -8.89 -1.71
C GLU A 160 34.28 -9.51 -0.43
N VAL A 161 35.26 -10.37 -0.60
CA VAL A 161 35.93 -11.09 0.51
C VAL A 161 37.16 -10.32 0.98
N GLU A 162 37.88 -9.71 0.05
CA GLU A 162 39.00 -8.81 0.31
C GLU A 162 38.91 -7.62 -0.66
N LYS A 163 39.56 -6.53 -0.35
CA LYS A 163 39.54 -5.34 -1.19
C LYS A 163 39.98 -5.66 -2.62
N GLY A 164 39.03 -5.58 -3.56
CA GLY A 164 39.25 -5.91 -4.97
C GLY A 164 39.14 -7.40 -5.32
N VAL A 165 38.74 -8.26 -4.38
CA VAL A 165 38.50 -9.68 -4.64
C VAL A 165 37.03 -9.98 -4.42
N VAL A 166 36.30 -10.28 -5.51
CA VAL A 166 34.88 -10.57 -5.51
C VAL A 166 34.67 -12.07 -5.76
N VAL A 167 33.92 -12.69 -4.89
CA VAL A 167 33.43 -14.06 -5.07
C VAL A 167 32.06 -13.98 -5.73
N TYR A 168 31.91 -14.61 -6.88
CA TYR A 168 30.65 -14.79 -7.56
C TYR A 168 30.22 -16.26 -7.49
N MET A 169 28.97 -16.49 -7.14
CA MET A 169 28.33 -17.80 -7.17
C MET A 169 27.01 -17.71 -7.92
N GLU A 170 26.81 -18.51 -8.95
CA GLU A 170 25.54 -18.51 -9.71
C GLU A 170 24.38 -19.01 -8.83
N ARG A 171 24.67 -19.98 -7.94
CA ARG A 171 23.70 -20.53 -6.98
C ARG A 171 24.42 -20.92 -5.71
N PHE A 172 23.88 -20.49 -4.58
CA PHE A 172 24.31 -20.95 -3.27
C PHE A 172 23.14 -21.67 -2.59
N GLU A 173 23.33 -22.96 -2.29
CA GLU A 173 22.32 -23.78 -1.63
C GLU A 173 22.56 -23.78 -0.12
N ILE A 174 21.70 -23.06 0.59
CA ILE A 174 21.88 -22.80 2.03
C ILE A 174 21.77 -24.08 2.87
N ARG A 175 20.92 -25.05 2.45
CA ARG A 175 20.74 -26.33 3.17
C ARG A 175 21.99 -27.19 3.14
N GLU A 176 22.64 -27.26 1.99
CA GLU A 176 23.84 -28.09 1.80
C GLU A 176 25.14 -27.30 1.98
N ASN A 177 25.01 -25.98 2.23
CA ASN A 177 26.14 -25.05 2.32
C ASN A 177 27.10 -25.15 1.12
N THR A 178 26.50 -25.33 -0.09
CA THR A 178 27.23 -25.64 -1.32
C THR A 178 26.99 -24.55 -2.36
N GLY A 179 28.08 -24.00 -2.88
CA GLY A 179 28.05 -23.04 -3.99
C GLY A 179 28.24 -23.72 -5.34
N TYR A 180 27.36 -23.45 -6.30
CA TYR A 180 27.47 -23.94 -7.68
C TYR A 180 27.96 -22.82 -8.60
N ARG A 181 28.83 -23.21 -9.55
CA ARG A 181 29.47 -22.27 -10.50
C ARG A 181 30.11 -21.07 -9.80
N PHE A 182 31.10 -21.39 -9.01
CA PHE A 182 31.91 -20.46 -8.26
C PHE A 182 32.97 -19.81 -9.16
N SER A 183 33.11 -18.50 -9.15
CA SER A 183 34.25 -17.77 -9.68
C SER A 183 34.83 -16.81 -8.65
N LEU A 184 36.14 -16.69 -8.64
CA LEU A 184 36.87 -15.70 -7.85
C LEU A 184 37.43 -14.68 -8.82
N GLU A 185 36.98 -13.46 -8.73
CA GLU A 185 37.36 -12.38 -9.63
C GLU A 185 38.21 -11.36 -8.85
N LYS A 186 39.38 -11.09 -9.36
CA LYS A 186 40.27 -10.07 -8.77
C LYS A 186 40.27 -8.83 -9.66
N PHE A 187 39.95 -7.70 -9.07
CA PHE A 187 39.95 -6.39 -9.72
C PHE A 187 41.14 -5.56 -9.24
N GLU A 188 41.92 -5.04 -10.16
CA GLU A 188 42.93 -4.06 -9.90
C GLU A 188 42.66 -2.81 -10.79
N ASP A 189 42.42 -1.66 -10.17
CA ASP A 189 42.08 -0.39 -10.86
C ASP A 189 40.94 -0.50 -11.89
N LYS A 190 39.88 -1.19 -11.57
CA LYS A 190 38.68 -1.44 -12.44
C LYS A 190 38.91 -2.37 -13.63
N THR A 191 40.01 -3.05 -13.70
CA THR A 191 40.29 -4.09 -14.69
C THR A 191 40.30 -5.47 -14.03
N LEU A 192 39.63 -6.44 -14.67
CA LEU A 192 39.64 -7.83 -14.25
C LEU A 192 41.02 -8.41 -14.61
N ILE A 193 41.69 -9.06 -13.67
CA ILE A 193 42.98 -9.72 -13.86
C ILE A 193 42.81 -11.22 -13.70
#